data_2688264b31d4c5885055301ad3243a28
#
_entry.id   2688264b31d4c5885055301ad3243a28
#
_cell.length_a   1.000
_cell.length_b   1.000
_cell.length_c   1.000
_cell.angle_alpha   90.00
_cell.angle_beta   90.00
_cell.angle_gamma   90.00
#
_symmetry.space_group_name_H-M   'P 1'
#
loop_
_entity.id
_entity.type
_entity.pdbx_description
1 polymer ?
#
loop_
_entity_poly.entity_id
_entity_poly.type
_entity_poly.pdbx_seq_one_letter_code
_entity_poly.pdbx_strand_id
1 'polypeptide(L)'
;ILRDLYNRYGKPLMITENCIVANEFGCRHFKGRCGALCADSACAGAPELTDRVGERFPVLHAYGCRSELQNGKTLWLADKPEYRKIGLAYARLRFATESAEECVRVLRAYKGREEYTPKDITRGLFYRGVE
;
A
#
# COMPACT_ATOMS: atom_id res chain seq x y z
N ILE A 1 9.76 15.90 -3.99
CA ILE A 1 8.36 15.76 -3.51
C ILE A 1 7.97 14.28 -3.36
N LEU A 2 8.04 13.45 -4.42
CA LEU A 2 7.71 12.01 -4.32
C LEU A 2 8.66 11.25 -3.39
N ARG A 3 9.95 11.59 -3.39
CA ARG A 3 10.97 11.01 -2.51
C ARG A 3 10.72 11.35 -1.03
N ASP A 4 10.26 12.57 -0.75
CA ASP A 4 9.93 13.00 0.61
C ASP A 4 8.65 12.36 1.12
N LEU A 5 7.67 12.15 0.26
CA LEU A 5 6.45 11.40 0.57
C LEU A 5 6.77 9.92 0.85
N TYR A 6 7.66 9.31 0.05
CA TYR A 6 8.16 7.96 0.26
C TYR A 6 8.84 7.80 1.62
N ASN A 7 9.72 8.74 1.97
CA ASN A 7 10.45 8.72 3.24
C ASN A 7 9.55 8.96 4.46
N ARG A 8 8.44 9.70 4.31
CA ARG A 8 7.51 9.98 5.39
C ARG A 8 6.51 8.86 5.65
N TYR A 9 6.11 8.12 4.64
CA TYR A 9 4.97 7.18 4.75
C TYR A 9 5.37 5.72 4.58
N GLY A 10 6.64 5.43 4.32
CA GLY A 10 7.24 4.09 4.38
C GLY A 10 6.69 3.03 3.44
N LYS A 11 5.77 3.38 2.56
CA LYS A 11 5.34 2.50 1.47
C LYS A 11 5.86 3.07 0.16
N PRO A 12 6.68 2.33 -0.58
CA PRO A 12 6.95 2.71 -1.96
C PRO A 12 5.63 2.67 -2.73
N LEU A 13 5.11 3.83 -3.01
CA LEU A 13 4.00 3.98 -3.91
C LEU A 13 4.57 4.21 -5.30
N MET A 14 4.48 3.22 -6.15
CA MET A 14 4.70 3.39 -7.57
C MET A 14 3.33 3.50 -8.23
N ILE A 15 3.08 4.62 -8.88
CA ILE A 15 1.95 4.80 -9.76
C ILE A 15 2.49 4.71 -11.18
N THR A 16 1.99 3.77 -11.96
CA THR A 16 2.38 3.59 -13.35
C THR A 16 1.54 4.49 -14.26
N GLU A 17 2.09 4.90 -15.38
CA GLU A 17 1.34 5.65 -16.41
C GLU A 17 0.31 4.78 -17.13
N ASN A 18 0.55 3.47 -17.17
CA ASN A 18 -0.33 2.48 -17.80
C ASN A 18 -0.74 1.41 -16.79
N CYS A 19 -1.89 0.80 -17.04
CA CYS A 19 -2.37 -0.31 -16.22
C CYS A 19 -1.54 -1.56 -16.50
N ILE A 20 -0.82 -2.06 -15.49
CA ILE A 20 -0.03 -3.30 -15.56
C ILE A 20 -0.95 -4.48 -15.91
N VAL A 21 -2.12 -4.57 -15.28
CA VAL A 21 -3.08 -5.64 -15.53
C VAL A 21 -3.55 -5.64 -16.98
N ALA A 22 -3.76 -4.46 -17.57
CA ALA A 22 -4.16 -4.36 -18.97
C ALA A 22 -3.07 -4.85 -19.93
N ASN A 23 -1.82 -4.60 -19.61
CA ASN A 23 -0.68 -5.01 -20.44
C ASN A 23 -0.44 -6.54 -20.36
N GLU A 24 -0.51 -7.11 -19.15
CA GLU A 24 -0.15 -8.51 -18.92
C GLU A 24 -1.30 -9.48 -19.22
N PHE A 25 -2.53 -9.09 -18.87
CA PHE A 25 -3.69 -9.98 -18.96
C PHE A 25 -4.69 -9.60 -20.06
N GLY A 26 -4.45 -8.51 -20.75
CA GLY A 26 -5.37 -7.96 -21.74
C GLY A 26 -6.63 -7.38 -21.09
N CYS A 27 -6.89 -6.12 -21.31
CA CYS A 27 -8.08 -5.45 -20.81
C CYS A 27 -8.94 -4.93 -21.97
N ARG A 28 -10.24 -5.27 -22.00
CA ARG A 28 -11.20 -4.78 -23.01
C ARG A 28 -11.42 -3.28 -22.93
N HIS A 29 -11.11 -2.65 -21.79
CA HIS A 29 -11.31 -1.23 -21.52
C HIS A 29 -10.03 -0.41 -21.63
N PHE A 30 -8.95 -0.99 -22.14
CA PHE A 30 -7.67 -0.30 -22.33
C PHE A 30 -7.83 0.96 -23.20
N LYS A 31 -7.10 2.01 -22.87
CA LYS A 31 -7.11 3.36 -23.46
C LYS A 31 -8.16 4.34 -22.90
N GLY A 32 -8.25 4.44 -21.58
CA GLY A 32 -8.93 5.57 -20.92
C GLY A 32 -10.45 5.44 -20.79
N ARG A 33 -11.02 4.31 -21.15
CA ARG A 33 -12.46 4.02 -20.95
C ARG A 33 -12.75 3.31 -19.62
N CYS A 34 -11.71 3.04 -18.84
CA CYS A 34 -11.86 2.45 -17.53
C CYS A 34 -12.32 3.53 -16.55
N GLY A 35 -13.55 3.45 -16.09
CA GLY A 35 -14.06 4.31 -15.02
C GLY A 35 -13.37 4.03 -13.68
N ALA A 36 -13.75 4.76 -12.64
CA ALA A 36 -13.20 4.61 -11.28
C ALA A 36 -13.39 3.20 -10.68
N LEU A 37 -14.27 2.41 -11.27
CA LEU A 37 -14.55 1.02 -10.92
C LEU A 37 -14.25 0.16 -12.16
N CYS A 38 -13.02 -0.35 -12.25
CA CYS A 38 -12.72 -1.37 -13.23
C CYS A 38 -13.40 -2.68 -12.81
N ALA A 39 -14.51 -3.01 -13.51
CA ALA A 39 -15.28 -4.23 -13.27
C ALA A 39 -14.77 -5.43 -14.07
N ASP A 40 -13.62 -5.33 -14.71
CA ASP A 40 -13.03 -6.44 -15.45
C ASP A 40 -12.58 -7.55 -14.49
N SER A 41 -12.95 -8.79 -14.80
CA SER A 41 -12.58 -9.97 -14.01
C SER A 41 -11.07 -10.11 -13.82
N ALA A 42 -10.25 -9.61 -14.76
CA ALA A 42 -8.80 -9.58 -14.64
C ALA A 42 -8.32 -8.65 -13.50
N CYS A 43 -9.10 -7.61 -13.17
CA CYS A 43 -8.81 -6.69 -12.07
C CYS A 43 -9.41 -7.14 -10.74
N ALA A 44 -10.43 -8.01 -10.77
CA ALA A 44 -11.14 -8.48 -9.57
C ALA A 44 -10.31 -9.46 -8.71
N GLY A 45 -9.28 -10.05 -9.26
CA GLY A 45 -8.46 -11.07 -8.61
C GLY A 45 -7.33 -10.55 -7.72
N ALA A 46 -7.26 -9.24 -7.43
CA ALA A 46 -6.15 -8.63 -6.70
C ALA A 46 -4.79 -9.13 -7.22
N PRO A 47 -4.39 -8.78 -8.44
CA PRO A 47 -3.16 -9.27 -9.05
C PRO A 47 -1.95 -8.88 -8.21
N GLU A 48 -0.95 -9.76 -8.18
CA GLU A 48 0.30 -9.55 -7.48
C GLU A 48 1.47 -9.66 -8.47
N LEU A 49 2.49 -8.86 -8.28
CA LEU A 49 3.79 -9.07 -8.89
C LEU A 49 4.69 -9.81 -7.90
N THR A 50 5.45 -10.77 -8.39
CA THR A 50 6.42 -11.49 -7.58
C THR A 50 7.82 -11.16 -8.08
N ASP A 51 8.71 -10.79 -7.19
CA ASP A 51 10.09 -10.54 -7.55
C ASP A 51 10.91 -11.85 -7.63
N ARG A 52 12.19 -11.72 -8.00
CA ARG A 52 13.12 -12.85 -8.15
C ARG A 52 13.41 -13.62 -6.86
N VAL A 53 13.10 -13.05 -5.70
CA VAL A 53 13.29 -13.69 -4.39
C VAL A 53 11.98 -14.19 -3.78
N GLY A 54 10.88 -14.08 -4.52
CA GLY A 54 9.56 -14.58 -4.12
C GLY A 54 8.74 -13.60 -3.29
N GLU A 55 9.18 -12.36 -3.13
CA GLU A 55 8.38 -11.34 -2.45
C GLU A 55 7.20 -10.91 -3.32
N ARG A 56 6.03 -10.79 -2.73
CA ARG A 56 4.78 -10.44 -3.43
C ARG A 56 4.41 -8.99 -3.21
N PHE A 57 4.04 -8.34 -4.29
CA PHE A 57 3.68 -6.92 -4.32
C PHE A 57 2.26 -6.79 -4.87
N PRO A 58 1.27 -6.49 -4.05
CA PRO A 58 -0.10 -6.28 -4.52
C PRO A 58 -0.19 -5.15 -5.53
N VAL A 59 -0.94 -5.37 -6.61
CA VAL A 59 -1.21 -4.38 -7.65
C VAL A 59 -2.65 -3.92 -7.51
N LEU A 60 -2.85 -2.67 -7.18
CA LEU A 60 -4.17 -2.07 -7.10
C LEU A 60 -4.46 -1.26 -8.36
N HIS A 61 -5.72 -1.32 -8.80
CA HIS A 61 -6.19 -0.43 -9.85
C HIS A 61 -6.30 1.01 -9.31
N ALA A 62 -5.77 1.96 -10.07
CA ALA A 62 -5.90 3.37 -9.79
C ALA A 62 -6.67 4.09 -10.91
N TYR A 63 -7.18 5.27 -10.61
CA TYR A 63 -7.94 6.08 -11.55
C TYR A 63 -7.18 6.29 -12.88
N GLY A 64 -7.92 6.26 -13.99
CA GLY A 64 -7.38 6.55 -15.32
C GLY A 64 -6.52 5.45 -15.91
N CYS A 65 -6.87 4.18 -15.74
CA CYS A 65 -6.11 3.04 -16.25
C CYS A 65 -4.66 3.00 -15.78
N ARG A 66 -4.44 3.33 -14.53
CA ARG A 66 -3.13 3.23 -13.86
C ARG A 66 -3.13 2.11 -12.86
N SER A 67 -1.95 1.62 -12.54
CA SER A 67 -1.76 0.66 -11.45
C SER A 67 -0.95 1.28 -10.34
N GLU A 68 -1.29 0.90 -9.13
CA GLU A 68 -0.59 1.25 -7.91
C GLU A 68 0.05 -0.01 -7.34
N LEU A 69 1.38 -0.05 -7.37
CA LEU A 69 2.13 -1.16 -6.80
C LEU A 69 2.32 -0.91 -5.31
N GLN A 70 1.81 -1.82 -4.49
CA GLN A 70 1.95 -1.75 -3.03
C GLN A 70 3.20 -2.50 -2.58
N ASN A 71 3.72 -2.13 -1.41
CA ASN A 71 4.75 -2.92 -0.75
C ASN A 71 4.15 -4.25 -0.27
N GLY A 72 4.92 -5.34 -0.38
CA GLY A 72 4.56 -6.65 0.16
C GLY A 72 4.48 -6.67 1.68
N LYS A 73 5.17 -5.74 2.37
CA LYS A 73 5.20 -5.65 3.83
C LYS A 73 4.46 -4.43 4.35
N THR A 74 3.75 -4.61 5.46
CA THR A 74 3.03 -3.52 6.12
C THR A 74 4.00 -2.63 6.90
N LEU A 75 3.97 -1.32 6.65
CA LEU A 75 4.65 -0.36 7.51
C LEU A 75 3.99 -0.32 8.88
N TRP A 76 4.73 -0.71 9.92
CA TRP A 76 4.20 -0.80 11.26
C TRP A 76 5.02 0.01 12.26
N LEU A 77 4.37 0.93 12.95
CA LEU A 77 4.98 1.79 13.96
C LEU A 77 4.14 1.91 15.24
N ALA A 78 3.00 1.20 15.35
CA ALA A 78 2.09 1.33 16.50
C ALA A 78 2.77 0.95 17.83
N ASP A 79 3.70 -0.01 17.79
CA ASP A 79 4.50 -0.48 18.92
C ASP A 79 5.70 0.43 19.26
N LYS A 80 5.90 1.52 18.51
CA LYS A 80 7.05 2.42 18.68
C LYS A 80 6.59 3.75 19.30
N PRO A 81 7.12 4.10 20.49
CA PRO A 81 6.73 5.36 21.13
C PRO A 81 7.26 6.59 20.38
N GLU A 82 8.33 6.42 19.60
CA GLU A 82 9.00 7.53 18.93
C GLU A 82 8.10 8.23 17.92
N TYR A 83 7.21 7.52 17.22
CA TYR A 83 6.33 8.16 16.24
C TYR A 83 5.36 9.14 16.91
N ARG A 84 5.00 8.91 18.18
CA ARG A 84 4.15 9.81 18.96
C ARG A 84 4.87 11.09 19.38
N LYS A 85 6.21 11.00 19.53
CA LYS A 85 7.05 12.13 19.93
C LYS A 85 7.34 13.11 18.78
N ILE A 86 7.05 12.74 17.53
CA ILE A 86 7.30 13.59 16.36
C ILE A 86 6.40 14.83 16.35
N GLY A 87 5.35 14.85 17.16
CA GLY A 87 4.44 16.00 17.25
C GLY A 87 3.50 16.15 16.06
N LEU A 88 3.17 15.05 15.38
CA LEU A 88 2.22 15.07 14.28
C LEU A 88 0.81 15.32 14.79
N ALA A 89 0.11 16.30 14.22
CA ALA A 89 -1.29 16.55 14.51
C ALA A 89 -2.20 15.40 14.01
N TYR A 90 -1.81 14.76 12.92
CA TYR A 90 -2.57 13.67 12.29
C TYR A 90 -1.66 12.59 11.78
N ALA A 91 -2.09 11.32 11.91
CA ALA A 91 -1.49 10.17 11.25
C ALA A 91 -2.53 9.53 10.33
N ARG A 92 -2.21 9.38 9.06
CA ARG A 92 -3.09 8.72 8.08
C ARG A 92 -2.75 7.25 7.99
N LEU A 93 -3.68 6.39 8.33
CA LEU A 93 -3.61 4.96 8.04
C LEU A 93 -4.18 4.72 6.64
N ARG A 94 -3.44 4.02 5.80
CA ARG A 94 -3.89 3.61 4.48
C ARG A 94 -4.01 2.10 4.45
N PHE A 95 -5.19 1.63 4.17
CA PHE A 95 -5.51 0.23 3.97
C PHE A 95 -5.61 -0.04 2.45
N ALA A 96 -5.17 -1.20 2.03
CA ALA A 96 -5.14 -1.59 0.62
C ALA A 96 -5.74 -2.98 0.38
N THR A 97 -5.31 -3.97 1.14
CA THR A 97 -5.70 -5.38 1.00
C THR A 97 -6.24 -5.97 2.30
N GLU A 98 -6.20 -5.20 3.37
CA GLU A 98 -6.63 -5.62 4.69
C GLU A 98 -8.15 -5.82 4.74
N SER A 99 -8.60 -6.85 5.45
CA SER A 99 -10.01 -7.05 5.78
C SER A 99 -10.55 -5.96 6.71
N ALA A 100 -11.86 -5.81 6.78
CA ALA A 100 -12.48 -4.85 7.69
C ALA A 100 -12.10 -5.11 9.17
N GLU A 101 -11.97 -6.38 9.55
CA GLU A 101 -11.56 -6.78 10.90
C GLU A 101 -10.11 -6.36 11.18
N GLU A 102 -9.20 -6.61 10.25
CA GLU A 102 -7.81 -6.18 10.36
C GLU A 102 -7.69 -4.66 10.45
N CYS A 103 -8.46 -3.91 9.65
CA CYS A 103 -8.51 -2.46 9.72
C CYS A 103 -8.88 -1.96 11.13
N VAL A 104 -9.88 -2.58 11.75
CA VAL A 104 -10.31 -2.24 13.12
C VAL A 104 -9.20 -2.54 14.12
N ARG A 105 -8.54 -3.70 14.03
CA ARG A 105 -7.44 -4.08 14.92
C ARG A 105 -6.25 -3.14 14.80
N VAL A 106 -5.85 -2.81 13.56
CA VAL A 106 -4.79 -1.83 13.29
C VAL A 106 -5.13 -0.48 13.92
N LEU A 107 -6.36 0.00 13.72
CA LEU A 107 -6.79 1.29 14.29
C LEU A 107 -6.76 1.28 15.82
N ARG A 108 -7.17 0.19 16.45
CA ARG A 108 -7.12 0.04 17.91
C ARG A 108 -5.69 0.00 18.43
N ALA A 109 -4.78 -0.68 17.73
CA ALA A 109 -3.37 -0.73 18.10
C ALA A 109 -2.72 0.67 18.03
N TYR A 110 -2.95 1.43 16.97
CA TYR A 110 -2.45 2.81 16.87
C TYR A 110 -3.05 3.76 17.92
N LYS A 111 -4.25 3.45 18.42
CA LYS A 111 -4.87 4.16 19.55
C LYS A 111 -4.41 3.65 20.94
N GLY A 112 -3.55 2.64 20.99
CA GLY A 112 -3.09 2.03 22.24
C GLY A 112 -4.19 1.26 22.99
N ARG A 113 -5.21 0.74 22.28
CA ARG A 113 -6.35 0.02 22.84
C ARG A 113 -6.29 -1.49 22.64
N GLU A 114 -5.33 -1.96 21.84
CA GLU A 114 -5.15 -3.38 21.53
C GLU A 114 -3.68 -3.65 21.25
N GLU A 115 -3.15 -4.74 21.77
CA GLU A 115 -1.86 -5.28 21.38
C GLU A 115 -2.07 -6.13 20.12
N TYR A 116 -1.62 -5.60 18.99
CA TYR A 116 -1.69 -6.26 17.70
C TYR A 116 -0.48 -5.93 16.86
N THR A 117 0.03 -6.90 16.13
CA THR A 117 1.08 -6.71 15.13
C THR A 117 0.75 -7.59 13.91
N PRO A 118 0.73 -7.02 12.70
CA PRO A 118 0.59 -7.79 11.45
C PRO A 118 1.74 -8.78 11.28
N LYS A 119 1.55 -9.80 10.44
CA LYS A 119 2.57 -10.84 10.23
C LYS A 119 3.83 -10.29 9.56
N ASP A 120 3.67 -9.67 8.42
CA ASP A 120 4.80 -9.23 7.58
C ASP A 120 4.95 -7.71 7.68
N ILE A 121 5.79 -7.27 8.62
CA ILE A 121 5.98 -5.86 8.88
C ILE A 121 7.33 -5.34 8.40
N THR A 122 7.37 -4.05 8.09
CA THR A 122 8.59 -3.28 7.90
C THR A 122 8.54 -2.00 8.72
N ARG A 123 9.70 -1.51 9.11
CA ARG A 123 9.85 -0.16 9.70
C ARG A 123 10.10 0.90 8.62
N GLY A 124 10.20 0.49 7.37
CA GLY A 124 10.59 1.37 6.28
C GLY A 124 11.92 2.05 6.57
N LEU A 125 11.97 3.34 6.32
CA LEU A 125 13.15 4.18 6.60
C LEU A 125 13.05 4.93 7.94
N PHE A 126 12.16 4.53 8.85
CA PHE A 126 11.91 5.27 10.09
C PHE A 126 13.17 5.40 10.96
N TYR A 127 14.01 4.36 10.98
CA TYR A 127 15.28 4.35 11.74
C TYR A 127 16.53 4.51 10.86
N ARG A 128 16.35 4.63 9.55
CA ARG A 128 17.47 4.81 8.61
C ARG A 128 17.47 6.24 8.11
N GLY A 129 18.59 6.91 8.23
CA GLY A 129 18.81 8.17 7.54
C GLY A 129 18.71 7.97 6.02
N VAL A 130 18.44 9.05 5.32
CA VAL A 130 18.57 9.08 3.85
C VAL A 130 20.03 9.41 3.58
N GLU A 131 20.79 8.43 3.11
CA GLU A 131 22.12 8.63 2.56
C GLU A 131 22.07 9.27 1.20
#